data_72103eb235d742a0747c2930cb8cab4f
#
_entry.id   72103eb235d742a0747c2930cb8cab4f
#
_cell.length_a   1.000
_cell.length_b   1.000
_cell.length_c   1.000
_cell.angle_alpha   90.00
_cell.angle_beta   90.00
_cell.angle_gamma   90.00
#
_symmetry.space_group_name_H-M   'P 1'
#
loop_
_entity.id
_entity.type
_entity.pdbx_description
1 polymer ?
#
loop_
_entity_poly.entity_id
_entity_poly.type
_entity_poly.pdbx_seq_one_letter_code
_entity_poly.pdbx_strand_id
1 'polypeptide(L)'
;MKLAFVVHNEYFTPKVMDVLKDSGIDYYTRWVHAEGKGRGTEPNVGRGSYASTNAVLMIAFPEEKPLATLIEGINTANAEITRASDKIRLFQLPLERIV
;
A
#
# COMPACT_ATOMS: atom_id res chain seq x y z
N MET A 1 11.75 -9.00 -12.92
CA MET A 1 10.87 -7.87 -12.56
C MET A 1 9.81 -8.31 -11.53
N LYS A 2 9.32 -7.38 -10.76
CA LYS A 2 8.27 -7.62 -9.77
C LYS A 2 7.12 -6.66 -9.94
N LEU A 3 5.93 -7.10 -9.57
CA LEU A 3 4.74 -6.28 -9.46
C LEU A 3 4.34 -6.20 -7.99
N ALA A 4 4.02 -5.04 -7.51
CA ALA A 4 3.53 -4.89 -6.15
C ALA A 4 2.17 -4.21 -6.15
N PHE A 5 1.28 -4.70 -5.27
CA PHE A 5 0.07 -4.00 -4.89
C PHE A 5 0.25 -3.50 -3.48
N VAL A 6 0.05 -2.22 -3.27
CA VAL A 6 0.08 -1.61 -1.94
C VAL A 6 -1.35 -1.25 -1.58
N VAL A 7 -1.85 -1.80 -0.48
CA VAL A 7 -3.21 -1.57 -0.01
C VAL A 7 -3.13 -0.85 1.34
N HIS A 8 -3.82 0.27 1.45
CA HIS A 8 -3.80 1.05 2.69
C HIS A 8 -5.12 1.79 2.89
N ASN A 9 -5.43 2.10 4.14
CA ASN A 9 -6.54 2.97 4.47
C ASN A 9 -6.25 4.37 3.91
N GLU A 10 -7.24 4.99 3.28
CA GLU A 10 -7.08 6.32 2.66
C GLU A 10 -6.65 7.41 3.65
N TYR A 11 -6.94 7.23 4.92
CA TYR A 11 -6.45 8.14 5.97
C TYR A 11 -4.92 8.26 5.95
N PHE A 12 -4.23 7.19 5.60
CA PHE A 12 -2.76 7.14 5.58
C PHE A 12 -2.16 7.51 4.22
N THR A 13 -2.95 8.06 3.29
CA THR A 13 -2.43 8.45 1.97
C THR A 13 -1.22 9.38 2.08
N PRO A 14 -1.22 10.43 2.91
CA PRO A 14 -0.02 11.29 3.01
C PRO A 14 1.22 10.52 3.44
N LYS A 15 1.08 9.60 4.40
CA LYS A 15 2.19 8.80 4.89
C LYS A 15 2.71 7.86 3.81
N VAL A 16 1.82 7.20 3.08
CA VAL A 16 2.20 6.30 1.98
C VAL A 16 2.91 7.07 0.87
N MET A 17 2.42 8.25 0.53
CA MET A 17 3.06 9.08 -0.50
C MET A 17 4.46 9.53 -0.08
N ASP A 18 4.67 9.83 1.20
CA ASP A 18 6.01 10.15 1.73
C ASP A 18 6.95 8.95 1.61
N VAL A 19 6.48 7.76 1.94
CA VAL A 19 7.26 6.52 1.82
C VAL A 19 7.66 6.26 0.37
N LEU A 20 6.73 6.45 -0.58
CA LEU A 20 7.02 6.31 -2.02
C LEU A 20 8.09 7.31 -2.45
N LYS A 21 7.93 8.57 -2.07
CA LYS A 21 8.87 9.62 -2.41
C LYS A 21 10.27 9.32 -1.86
N ASP A 22 10.35 8.92 -0.61
CA ASP A 22 11.62 8.58 0.04
C ASP A 22 12.28 7.34 -0.60
N SER A 23 11.48 6.49 -1.23
CA SER A 23 11.97 5.31 -1.96
C SER A 23 12.33 5.61 -3.42
N GLY A 24 12.16 6.86 -3.85
CA GLY A 24 12.44 7.25 -5.23
C GLY A 24 11.39 6.75 -6.24
N ILE A 25 10.17 6.50 -5.78
CA ILE A 25 9.09 5.96 -6.61
C ILE A 25 8.10 7.07 -6.93
N ASP A 26 8.01 7.43 -8.22
CA ASP A 26 7.06 8.42 -8.73
C ASP A 26 6.16 7.84 -9.84
N TYR A 27 6.11 6.51 -9.92
CA TYR A 27 5.37 5.78 -10.94
C TYR A 27 4.47 4.74 -10.29
N TYR A 28 3.17 4.84 -10.54
CA TYR A 28 2.16 3.92 -9.99
C TYR A 28 0.82 4.20 -10.64
N THR A 29 -0.09 3.23 -10.53
CA THR A 29 -1.51 3.43 -10.79
C THR A 29 -2.23 3.29 -9.46
N ARG A 30 -3.13 4.22 -9.17
CA ARG A 30 -3.88 4.23 -7.92
C ARG A 30 -5.37 4.07 -8.18
N TRP A 31 -6.00 3.21 -7.40
CA TRP A 31 -7.44 3.14 -7.23
C TRP A 31 -7.78 3.66 -5.84
N VAL A 32 -8.79 4.54 -5.76
CA VAL A 32 -9.27 5.09 -4.48
C VAL A 32 -10.67 4.57 -4.20
N HIS A 33 -11.12 4.76 -2.96
CA HIS A 33 -12.45 4.36 -2.51
C HIS A 33 -12.72 2.86 -2.69
N ALA A 34 -11.69 2.04 -2.50
CA ALA A 34 -11.83 0.59 -2.55
C ALA A 34 -12.29 0.07 -1.19
N GLU A 35 -13.27 -0.82 -1.20
CA GLU A 35 -13.68 -1.52 0.01
C GLU A 35 -12.68 -2.62 0.32
N GLY A 36 -12.45 -2.86 1.60
CA GLY A 36 -11.53 -3.92 2.00
C GLY A 36 -11.86 -4.48 3.37
N LYS A 37 -11.54 -5.75 3.55
CA LYS A 37 -11.62 -6.42 4.85
C LYS A 37 -10.48 -7.42 4.94
N GLY A 38 -9.60 -7.23 5.90
CA GLY A 38 -8.55 -8.19 6.20
C GLY A 38 -9.09 -9.33 7.05
N ARG A 39 -8.34 -10.42 7.07
CA ARG A 39 -8.69 -11.57 7.90
C ARG A 39 -8.61 -11.18 9.38
N GLY A 40 -9.73 -11.30 10.10
CA GLY A 40 -9.80 -10.96 11.52
C GLY A 40 -9.75 -9.47 11.82
N THR A 41 -9.94 -8.60 10.82
CA THR A 41 -9.92 -7.15 11.01
C THR A 41 -11.28 -6.53 10.70
N GLU A 42 -11.42 -5.26 11.06
CA GLU A 42 -12.59 -4.45 10.73
C GLU A 42 -12.64 -4.16 9.23
N PRO A 43 -13.82 -4.15 8.60
CA PRO A 43 -13.92 -3.77 7.19
C PRO A 43 -13.72 -2.27 6.98
N ASN A 44 -13.07 -1.91 5.87
CA ASN A 44 -12.94 -0.54 5.38
C ASN A 44 -13.87 -0.37 4.18
N VAL A 45 -15.12 -0.05 4.45
CA VAL A 45 -16.19 -0.01 3.44
C VAL A 45 -16.84 1.37 3.31
N GLY A 46 -16.23 2.40 3.91
CA GLY A 46 -16.73 3.78 3.78
C GLY A 46 -17.96 4.09 4.59
N ARG A 47 -18.31 3.28 5.59
CA ARG A 47 -19.47 3.49 6.44
C ARG A 47 -19.23 2.99 7.87
N GLY A 48 -20.05 3.48 8.80
CA GLY A 48 -19.89 3.17 10.21
C GLY A 48 -19.07 4.20 10.94
N SER A 49 -18.64 3.89 12.17
CA SER A 49 -17.88 4.80 13.04
C SER A 49 -16.54 5.22 12.42
N TYR A 50 -15.98 4.38 11.58
CA TYR A 50 -14.75 4.65 10.85
C TYR A 50 -15.07 4.60 9.37
N ALA A 51 -15.72 5.65 8.88
CA ALA A 51 -16.14 5.78 7.49
C ALA A 51 -14.92 5.96 6.58
N SER A 52 -14.15 4.91 6.40
CA SER A 52 -12.96 4.92 5.56
C SER A 52 -13.02 3.81 4.52
N THR A 53 -12.33 4.06 3.43
CA THR A 53 -12.09 3.08 2.37
C THR A 53 -10.59 2.93 2.18
N ASN A 54 -10.20 1.95 1.38
CA ASN A 54 -8.81 1.72 1.03
C ASN A 54 -8.46 2.38 -0.28
N ALA A 55 -7.19 2.69 -0.45
CA ALA A 55 -6.57 2.94 -1.74
C ALA A 55 -5.69 1.74 -2.10
N VAL A 56 -5.56 1.48 -3.38
CA VAL A 56 -4.72 0.41 -3.92
C VAL A 56 -3.78 1.04 -4.93
N LEU A 57 -2.49 0.77 -4.78
CA LEU A 57 -1.46 1.19 -5.72
C LEU A 57 -0.92 -0.05 -6.44
N MET A 58 -0.78 0.03 -7.76
CA MET A 58 -0.09 -0.98 -8.54
C MET A 58 1.21 -0.38 -9.03
N ILE A 59 2.32 -1.05 -8.75
CA ILE A 59 3.65 -0.54 -9.06
C ILE A 59 4.46 -1.65 -9.70
N ALA A 60 5.02 -1.39 -10.89
CA ALA A 60 5.94 -2.31 -11.54
C ALA A 60 7.37 -1.95 -11.17
N PHE A 61 8.18 -2.95 -10.83
CA PHE A 61 9.57 -2.77 -10.43
C PHE A 61 10.49 -3.53 -11.39
N PRO A 62 11.07 -2.84 -12.38
CA PRO A 62 12.12 -3.46 -13.19
C PRO A 62 13.36 -3.80 -12.38
N GLU A 63 13.63 -3.03 -11.32
CA GLU A 63 14.81 -3.20 -10.47
C GLU A 63 14.41 -3.51 -9.03
N GLU A 64 15.26 -4.27 -8.34
CA GLU A 64 15.00 -4.72 -6.97
C GLU A 64 15.15 -3.64 -5.92
N LYS A 65 16.08 -2.72 -6.09
CA LYS A 65 16.42 -1.76 -5.04
C LYS A 65 15.27 -0.84 -4.61
N PRO A 66 14.50 -0.23 -5.52
CA PRO A 66 13.37 0.60 -5.11
C PRO A 66 12.30 -0.21 -4.34
N LEU A 67 12.08 -1.46 -4.75
CA LEU A 67 11.13 -2.33 -4.04
C LEU A 67 11.60 -2.64 -2.62
N ALA A 68 12.87 -2.99 -2.45
CA ALA A 68 13.43 -3.26 -1.13
C ALA A 68 13.31 -2.04 -0.21
N THR A 69 13.61 -0.85 -0.73
CA THR A 69 13.49 0.39 0.03
C THR A 69 12.04 0.69 0.41
N LEU A 70 11.10 0.44 -0.51
CA LEU A 70 9.67 0.59 -0.23
C LEU A 70 9.23 -0.34 0.90
N ILE A 71 9.65 -1.60 0.86
CA ILE A 71 9.29 -2.58 1.91
C ILE A 71 9.80 -2.11 3.27
N GLU A 72 11.03 -1.64 3.34
CA GLU A 72 11.59 -1.09 4.59
C GLU A 72 10.78 0.10 5.09
N GLY A 73 10.43 1.02 4.21
CA GLY A 73 9.62 2.19 4.56
C GLY A 73 8.24 1.81 5.06
N ILE A 74 7.59 0.83 4.44
CA ILE A 74 6.30 0.33 4.89
C ILE A 74 6.42 -0.31 6.27
N ASN A 75 7.43 -1.12 6.49
CA ASN A 75 7.64 -1.74 7.80
C ASN A 75 7.86 -0.70 8.90
N THR A 76 8.63 0.34 8.61
CA THR A 76 8.85 1.44 9.55
C THR A 76 7.54 2.18 9.86
N ALA A 77 6.75 2.48 8.84
CA ALA A 77 5.45 3.12 9.03
C ALA A 77 4.50 2.25 9.85
N ASN A 78 4.45 0.95 9.55
CA ASN A 78 3.57 0.00 10.26
C ASN A 78 3.94 -0.17 11.73
N ALA A 79 5.19 0.04 12.10
CA ALA A 79 5.62 -0.05 13.50
C ALA A 79 4.92 0.99 14.38
N GLU A 80 4.47 2.10 13.79
CA GLU A 80 3.77 3.16 14.51
C GLU A 80 2.24 3.04 14.41
N ILE A 81 1.73 2.11 13.61
CA ILE A 81 0.29 1.91 13.42
C ILE A 81 -0.17 0.79 14.35
N THR A 82 -1.08 1.11 15.26
CA THR A 82 -1.52 0.18 16.30
C THR A 82 -2.66 -0.74 15.85
N ARG A 83 -3.62 -0.23 15.06
CA ARG A 83 -4.75 -1.04 14.60
C ARG A 83 -4.33 -1.94 13.44
N ALA A 84 -4.61 -3.22 13.56
CA ALA A 84 -4.27 -4.19 12.52
C ALA A 84 -4.92 -3.85 11.16
N SER A 85 -6.17 -3.35 11.19
CA SER A 85 -6.90 -2.96 9.98
C SER A 85 -6.33 -1.72 9.28
N ASP A 86 -5.48 -0.96 9.96
CA ASP A 86 -4.88 0.26 9.43
C ASP A 86 -3.48 0.04 8.86
N LYS A 87 -2.90 -1.14 9.08
CA LYS A 87 -1.54 -1.42 8.60
C LYS A 87 -1.50 -1.44 7.09
N ILE A 88 -0.45 -0.86 6.55
CA ILE A 88 -0.18 -0.84 5.12
C ILE A 88 0.26 -2.24 4.70
N ARG A 89 -0.31 -2.77 3.63
CA ARG A 89 0.02 -4.09 3.09
C ARG A 89 0.65 -3.95 1.72
N LEU A 90 1.67 -4.75 1.47
CA LEU A 90 2.28 -4.86 0.16
C LEU A 90 2.24 -6.32 -0.26
N PHE A 91 1.71 -6.58 -1.45
CA PHE A 91 1.67 -7.91 -2.06
C PHE A 91 2.61 -7.89 -3.26
N GLN A 92 3.55 -8.81 -3.28
CA GLN A 92 4.56 -8.89 -4.33
C GLN A 92 4.34 -10.13 -5.19
N LEU A 93 4.41 -9.96 -6.49
CA LEU A 93 4.25 -11.01 -7.48
C LEU A 93 5.38 -10.95 -8.50
N PRO A 94 5.78 -12.10 -9.08
CA PRO A 94 6.64 -12.07 -10.26
C PRO A 94 5.94 -11.37 -11.41
N LEU A 95 6.68 -10.60 -12.18
CA LEU A 95 6.18 -9.94 -13.38
C LEU A 95 7.04 -10.40 -14.56
N GLU A 96 6.43 -11.06 -15.52
CA GLU A 96 7.15 -11.61 -16.66
C GLU A 96 7.47 -10.55 -17.72
N ARG A 97 6.54 -9.63 -17.97
CA ARG A 97 6.66 -8.70 -19.08
C ARG A 97 5.79 -7.46 -18.88
N ILE A 98 6.32 -6.34 -19.32
CA ILE A 98 5.56 -5.12 -19.54
C ILE A 98 5.57 -4.87 -21.04
N VAL A 99 4.39 -4.72 -21.61
CA VAL A 99 4.25 -4.49 -23.05
C VAL A 99 4.04 -3.04 -23.35
#